data_5a20c4dd161ac2c592ad510e0e36fb06
#
_entry.id   5a20c4dd161ac2c592ad510e0e36fb06
#
_cell.length_a   1.000
_cell.length_b   1.000
_cell.length_c   1.000
_cell.angle_alpha   90.00
_cell.angle_beta   90.00
_cell.angle_gamma   90.00
#
_symmetry.space_group_name_H-M   'P 1'
#
loop_
_entity.id
_entity.type
_entity.pdbx_description
1 polymer ?
#
loop_
_entity_poly.entity_id
_entity_poly.type
_entity_poly.pdbx_seq_one_letter_code
_entity_poly.pdbx_strand_id
1 'polypeptide(L)'
;MSQSKLIYVHDPMCSWCWGYSPTWLKLKSELAGKVAIEYKVGGLAPDSQDPMPQNMKEMLEGTWHKISAQLGTQFNYDFWRNCQPRRSTYPACRAALIARKAGKEAQMVAAIQHAYYLNAQNPSDESTLTSLAEKIGLN
;
A
#
# COMPACT_ATOMS: atom_id res chain seq x y z
N MET A 1 3.12 31.57 -14.22
CA MET A 1 4.08 30.92 -13.33
C MET A 1 3.75 29.45 -13.20
N SER A 2 4.77 28.60 -13.20
CA SER A 2 4.58 27.18 -13.00
C SER A 2 4.23 26.89 -11.53
N GLN A 3 3.28 26.00 -11.33
CA GLN A 3 2.93 25.54 -10.00
C GLN A 3 4.01 24.59 -9.49
N SER A 4 4.35 24.71 -8.20
CA SER A 4 5.25 23.77 -7.56
C SER A 4 4.62 22.37 -7.54
N LYS A 5 5.47 21.35 -7.63
CA LYS A 5 5.03 19.96 -7.67
C LYS A 5 5.62 19.19 -6.50
N LEU A 6 4.79 18.43 -5.82
CA LEU A 6 5.22 17.47 -4.81
C LEU A 6 5.11 16.07 -5.40
N ILE A 7 6.22 15.36 -5.41
CA ILE A 7 6.26 13.97 -5.87
C ILE A 7 6.23 13.07 -4.64
N TYR A 8 5.18 12.27 -4.51
CA TYR A 8 5.04 11.32 -3.39
C TYR A 8 5.39 9.92 -3.88
N VAL A 9 6.54 9.45 -3.42
CA VAL A 9 7.00 8.08 -3.73
C VAL A 9 6.53 7.16 -2.61
N HIS A 10 5.78 6.13 -2.95
CA HIS A 10 5.19 5.22 -1.99
C HIS A 10 5.12 3.81 -2.55
N ASP A 11 4.74 2.87 -1.70
CA ASP A 11 4.43 1.50 -2.12
C ASP A 11 3.19 1.05 -1.34
N PRO A 12 2.16 0.49 -2.02
CA PRO A 12 0.95 0.03 -1.33
C PRO A 12 1.20 -1.00 -0.22
N MET A 13 2.32 -1.71 -0.30
CA MET A 13 2.69 -2.73 0.68
C MET A 13 3.75 -2.25 1.67
N CYS A 14 4.08 -0.97 1.68
CA CYS A 14 5.00 -0.41 2.66
C CYS A 14 4.28 -0.14 3.96
N SER A 15 4.68 -0.82 5.03
CA SER A 15 4.03 -0.69 6.35
C SER A 15 4.12 0.73 6.90
N TRP A 16 5.24 1.41 6.70
CA TRP A 16 5.40 2.80 7.12
C TRP A 16 4.52 3.74 6.30
N CYS A 17 4.27 3.43 5.02
CA CYS A 17 3.32 4.21 4.22
C CYS A 17 1.90 4.08 4.79
N TRP A 18 1.52 2.90 5.26
CA TRP A 18 0.25 2.70 5.95
C TRP A 18 0.19 3.53 7.23
N GLY A 19 1.24 3.46 8.04
CA GLY A 19 1.32 4.25 9.27
C GLY A 19 1.30 5.75 9.02
N TYR A 20 1.86 6.19 7.90
CA TYR A 20 1.88 7.60 7.51
C TYR A 20 0.57 8.07 6.89
N SER A 21 -0.29 7.17 6.45
CA SER A 21 -1.46 7.52 5.64
C SER A 21 -2.38 8.58 6.23
N PRO A 22 -2.68 8.61 7.55
CA PRO A 22 -3.50 9.69 8.11
C PRO A 22 -2.82 11.05 7.96
N THR A 23 -1.51 11.12 8.19
CA THR A 23 -0.72 12.35 8.04
C THR A 23 -0.68 12.77 6.57
N TRP A 24 -0.49 11.81 5.67
CA TRP A 24 -0.50 12.09 4.24
C TRP A 24 -1.82 12.68 3.76
N LEU A 25 -2.95 12.11 4.20
CA LEU A 25 -4.26 12.62 3.83
C LEU A 25 -4.46 14.07 4.32
N LYS A 26 -4.00 14.37 5.52
CA LYS A 26 -4.06 15.72 6.07
C LYS A 26 -3.20 16.68 5.25
N LEU A 27 -1.95 16.29 4.97
CA LEU A 27 -1.03 17.11 4.18
C LEU A 27 -1.60 17.36 2.78
N LYS A 28 -2.09 16.32 2.13
CA LYS A 28 -2.69 16.40 0.80
C LYS A 28 -3.85 17.40 0.78
N SER A 29 -4.69 17.36 1.80
CA SER A 29 -5.82 18.30 1.94
C SER A 29 -5.33 19.74 2.10
N GLU A 30 -4.30 19.97 2.91
CA GLU A 30 -3.75 21.30 3.14
C GLU A 30 -3.05 21.86 1.90
N LEU A 31 -2.50 21.01 1.05
CA LEU A 31 -1.80 21.43 -0.17
C LEU A 31 -2.74 21.59 -1.38
N ALA A 32 -4.00 21.20 -1.26
CA ALA A 32 -4.95 21.28 -2.35
C ALA A 32 -5.05 22.72 -2.88
N GLY A 33 -4.90 22.87 -4.19
CA GLY A 33 -4.92 24.18 -4.84
C GLY A 33 -3.64 24.98 -4.73
N LYS A 34 -2.66 24.53 -3.97
CA LYS A 34 -1.37 25.21 -3.77
C LYS A 34 -0.22 24.53 -4.48
N VAL A 35 -0.24 23.20 -4.53
CA VAL A 35 0.83 22.38 -5.07
C VAL A 35 0.21 21.23 -5.86
N ALA A 36 0.76 20.95 -7.03
CA ALA A 36 0.36 19.76 -7.79
C ALA A 36 0.99 18.54 -7.13
N ILE A 37 0.22 17.46 -6.97
CA ILE A 37 0.70 16.22 -6.37
C ILE A 37 0.80 15.16 -7.45
N GLU A 38 1.97 14.54 -7.54
CA GLU A 38 2.23 13.43 -8.46
C GLU A 38 2.65 12.21 -7.64
N TYR A 39 1.98 11.07 -7.89
CA TYR A 39 2.32 9.82 -7.23
C TYR A 39 3.31 9.02 -8.06
N LYS A 40 4.25 8.37 -7.37
CA LYS A 40 5.13 7.39 -8.00
C LYS A 40 5.22 6.17 -7.10
N VAL A 41 5.15 4.98 -7.71
CA VAL A 41 5.32 3.74 -6.94
C VAL A 41 6.79 3.43 -6.81
N GLY A 42 7.20 3.04 -5.60
CA GLY A 42 8.61 2.81 -5.30
C GLY A 42 9.12 1.42 -5.66
N GLY A 43 8.23 0.43 -5.72
CA GLY A 43 8.63 -0.93 -6.09
C GLY A 43 9.63 -1.55 -5.13
N LEU A 44 9.24 -1.74 -3.87
CA LEU A 44 10.15 -2.22 -2.82
C LEU A 44 10.72 -3.61 -3.08
N ALA A 45 9.98 -4.49 -3.76
CA ALA A 45 10.44 -5.85 -4.01
C ALA A 45 9.91 -6.36 -5.36
N PRO A 46 10.80 -6.92 -6.20
CA PRO A 46 10.41 -7.39 -7.53
C PRO A 46 9.50 -8.61 -7.47
N ASP A 47 9.00 -9.03 -8.63
CA ASP A 47 8.17 -10.21 -8.74
C ASP A 47 8.91 -11.43 -8.17
N SER A 48 8.19 -12.21 -7.36
CA SER A 48 8.69 -13.45 -6.78
C SER A 48 7.53 -14.38 -6.46
N GLN A 49 7.75 -15.67 -6.69
CA GLN A 49 6.83 -16.73 -6.28
C GLN A 49 7.36 -17.46 -5.03
N ASP A 50 8.54 -17.11 -4.56
CA ASP A 50 9.14 -17.77 -3.42
C ASP A 50 8.42 -17.42 -2.12
N PRO A 51 8.21 -18.41 -1.23
CA PRO A 51 7.65 -18.11 0.09
C PRO A 51 8.60 -17.20 0.88
N MET A 52 8.02 -16.32 1.68
CA MET A 52 8.81 -15.44 2.53
C MET A 52 9.50 -16.27 3.63
N PRO A 53 10.83 -16.11 3.83
CA PRO A 53 11.51 -16.80 4.92
C PRO A 53 10.95 -16.43 6.29
N GLN A 54 11.01 -17.37 7.23
CA GLN A 54 10.44 -17.19 8.57
C GLN A 54 11.05 -15.99 9.31
N ASN A 55 12.38 -15.80 9.20
CA ASN A 55 13.04 -14.66 9.84
C ASN A 55 12.54 -13.32 9.29
N MET A 56 12.20 -13.25 8.02
CA MET A 56 11.65 -12.03 7.44
C MET A 56 10.22 -11.81 7.90
N LYS A 57 9.40 -12.86 8.01
CA LYS A 57 8.05 -12.74 8.55
C LYS A 57 8.08 -12.16 9.97
N GLU A 58 8.98 -12.66 10.80
CA GLU A 58 9.14 -12.18 12.18
C GLU A 58 9.59 -10.73 12.21
N MET A 59 10.52 -10.37 11.34
CA MET A 59 11.00 -8.99 11.24
C MET A 59 9.89 -8.04 10.84
N LEU A 60 9.08 -8.41 9.85
CA LEU A 60 7.99 -7.57 9.36
C LEU A 60 6.86 -7.45 10.37
N GLU A 61 6.50 -8.56 11.03
CA GLU A 61 5.50 -8.51 12.09
C GLU A 61 5.98 -7.61 13.24
N GLY A 62 7.27 -7.70 13.59
CA GLY A 62 7.89 -6.82 14.57
C GLY A 62 7.82 -5.36 14.15
N THR A 63 8.00 -5.08 12.86
CA THR A 63 7.86 -3.73 12.32
C THR A 63 6.43 -3.22 12.48
N TRP A 64 5.43 -4.06 12.25
CA TRP A 64 4.03 -3.69 12.46
C TRP A 64 3.77 -3.32 13.93
N HIS A 65 4.31 -4.10 14.87
CA HIS A 65 4.20 -3.77 16.30
C HIS A 65 4.87 -2.44 16.62
N LYS A 66 6.04 -2.18 16.03
CA LYS A 66 6.77 -0.94 16.24
C LYS A 66 5.97 0.27 15.73
N ILE A 67 5.40 0.17 14.55
CA ILE A 67 4.58 1.25 13.96
C ILE A 67 3.35 1.49 14.82
N SER A 68 2.69 0.42 15.26
CA SER A 68 1.53 0.52 16.14
C SER A 68 1.88 1.23 17.44
N ALA A 69 3.02 0.88 18.03
CA ALA A 69 3.47 1.49 19.29
C ALA A 69 3.80 2.98 19.12
N GLN A 70 4.42 3.35 17.99
CA GLN A 70 4.84 4.74 17.77
C GLN A 70 3.73 5.66 17.28
N LEU A 71 2.83 5.15 16.43
CA LEU A 71 1.85 5.96 15.71
C LEU A 71 0.41 5.62 16.05
N GLY A 72 0.16 4.56 16.81
CA GLY A 72 -1.22 4.10 17.09
C GLY A 72 -1.89 3.44 15.89
N THR A 73 -1.11 3.08 14.87
CA THR A 73 -1.62 2.47 13.64
C THR A 73 -2.25 1.12 13.93
N GLN A 74 -3.40 0.85 13.32
CA GLN A 74 -4.11 -0.42 13.47
C GLN A 74 -3.65 -1.43 12.44
N PHE A 75 -3.44 -2.66 12.89
CA PHE A 75 -3.07 -3.80 12.05
C PHE A 75 -3.86 -5.02 12.45
N ASN A 76 -4.16 -5.87 11.48
CA ASN A 76 -4.75 -7.19 11.72
C ASN A 76 -3.65 -8.24 11.56
N TYR A 77 -3.14 -8.75 12.67
CA TYR A 77 -2.02 -9.70 12.68
C TYR A 77 -2.41 -11.11 12.20
N ASP A 78 -3.67 -11.36 11.96
CA ASP A 78 -4.13 -12.63 11.38
C ASP A 78 -3.53 -12.86 9.99
N PHE A 79 -3.11 -11.78 9.31
CA PHE A 79 -2.39 -11.91 8.05
C PHE A 79 -1.22 -12.88 8.16
N TRP A 80 -0.43 -12.77 9.24
CA TRP A 80 0.77 -13.60 9.42
C TRP A 80 0.45 -15.06 9.70
N ARG A 81 -0.77 -15.36 10.14
CA ARG A 81 -1.22 -16.72 10.44
C ARG A 81 -1.98 -17.36 9.28
N ASN A 82 -2.75 -16.56 8.55
CA ASN A 82 -3.70 -17.06 7.56
C ASN A 82 -3.20 -16.98 6.13
N CYS A 83 -2.23 -16.11 5.84
CA CYS A 83 -1.73 -15.89 4.50
C CYS A 83 -0.34 -16.48 4.33
N GLN A 84 0.01 -16.76 3.07
CA GLN A 84 1.37 -17.16 2.71
C GLN A 84 2.04 -15.99 2.00
N PRO A 85 2.71 -15.10 2.74
CA PRO A 85 3.27 -13.89 2.17
C PRO A 85 4.46 -14.19 1.28
N ARG A 86 4.63 -13.33 0.26
CA ARG A 86 5.80 -13.31 -0.60
C ARG A 86 6.44 -11.93 -0.53
N ARG A 87 7.74 -11.86 -0.64
CA ARG A 87 8.44 -10.59 -0.73
C ARG A 87 8.33 -10.08 -2.17
N SER A 88 7.16 -9.57 -2.51
CA SER A 88 6.87 -9.10 -3.86
C SER A 88 5.82 -7.99 -3.80
N THR A 89 6.22 -6.76 -4.16
CA THR A 89 5.30 -5.62 -4.15
C THR A 89 4.95 -5.15 -5.56
N TYR A 90 5.62 -5.65 -6.58
CA TYR A 90 5.37 -5.24 -7.97
C TYR A 90 3.93 -5.46 -8.41
N PRO A 91 3.27 -6.59 -8.09
CA PRO A 91 1.86 -6.75 -8.50
C PRO A 91 0.96 -5.65 -7.94
N ALA A 92 1.11 -5.29 -6.67
CA ALA A 92 0.33 -4.20 -6.06
C ALA A 92 0.67 -2.85 -6.69
N CYS A 93 1.95 -2.60 -6.99
CA CYS A 93 2.39 -1.39 -7.66
C CYS A 93 1.80 -1.30 -9.06
N ARG A 94 1.77 -2.40 -9.80
CA ARG A 94 1.15 -2.43 -11.14
C ARG A 94 -0.34 -2.14 -11.06
N ALA A 95 -1.03 -2.67 -10.06
CA ALA A 95 -2.45 -2.38 -9.85
C ALA A 95 -2.68 -0.88 -9.64
N ALA A 96 -1.82 -0.23 -8.85
CA ALA A 96 -1.89 1.21 -8.63
C ALA A 96 -1.68 1.98 -9.94
N LEU A 97 -0.72 1.56 -10.76
CA LEU A 97 -0.45 2.21 -12.05
C LEU A 97 -1.59 2.04 -13.05
N ILE A 98 -2.22 0.87 -13.06
CA ILE A 98 -3.39 0.63 -13.90
C ILE A 98 -4.56 1.53 -13.45
N ALA A 99 -4.79 1.61 -12.16
CA ALA A 99 -5.83 2.46 -11.60
C ALA A 99 -5.58 3.95 -11.89
N ARG A 100 -4.31 4.36 -11.98
CA ARG A 100 -3.94 5.72 -12.35
C ARG A 100 -4.54 6.12 -13.69
N LYS A 101 -4.53 5.22 -14.67
CA LYS A 101 -5.08 5.49 -16.00
C LYS A 101 -6.57 5.80 -15.97
N ALA A 102 -7.28 5.28 -14.97
CA ALA A 102 -8.71 5.54 -14.77
C ALA A 102 -8.98 6.64 -13.75
N GLY A 103 -7.94 7.34 -13.27
CA GLY A 103 -8.07 8.37 -12.26
C GLY A 103 -8.39 7.85 -10.88
N LYS A 104 -8.08 6.58 -10.59
CA LYS A 104 -8.45 5.90 -9.34
C LYS A 104 -7.27 5.37 -8.54
N GLU A 105 -6.08 5.94 -8.74
CA GLU A 105 -4.87 5.46 -8.07
C GLU A 105 -4.98 5.53 -6.55
N ALA A 106 -5.41 6.66 -6.01
CA ALA A 106 -5.53 6.82 -4.55
C ALA A 106 -6.54 5.83 -3.97
N GLN A 107 -7.64 5.59 -4.67
CA GLN A 107 -8.66 4.62 -4.25
C GLN A 107 -8.10 3.19 -4.27
N MET A 108 -7.32 2.84 -5.29
CA MET A 108 -6.72 1.50 -5.38
C MET A 108 -5.69 1.28 -4.28
N VAL A 109 -4.84 2.27 -4.02
CA VAL A 109 -3.85 2.18 -2.94
C VAL A 109 -4.56 2.00 -1.59
N ALA A 110 -5.59 2.79 -1.32
CA ALA A 110 -6.36 2.66 -0.09
C ALA A 110 -7.00 1.28 0.03
N ALA A 111 -7.57 0.76 -1.06
CA ALA A 111 -8.19 -0.57 -1.07
C ALA A 111 -7.17 -1.67 -0.76
N ILE A 112 -5.98 -1.59 -1.36
CA ILE A 112 -4.90 -2.56 -1.11
C ILE A 112 -4.45 -2.48 0.35
N GLN A 113 -4.25 -1.28 0.88
CA GLN A 113 -3.83 -1.09 2.27
C GLN A 113 -4.86 -1.66 3.25
N HIS A 114 -6.13 -1.38 3.05
CA HIS A 114 -7.19 -1.90 3.91
C HIS A 114 -7.28 -3.43 3.86
N ALA A 115 -7.17 -4.00 2.66
CA ALA A 115 -7.20 -5.45 2.50
C ALA A 115 -6.03 -6.12 3.22
N TYR A 116 -4.84 -5.58 3.04
CA TYR A 116 -3.60 -6.12 3.60
C TYR A 116 -3.53 -5.94 5.11
N TYR A 117 -3.66 -4.70 5.56
CA TYR A 117 -3.36 -4.36 6.96
C TYR A 117 -4.54 -4.55 7.91
N LEU A 118 -5.77 -4.48 7.41
CA LEU A 118 -6.95 -4.59 8.26
C LEU A 118 -7.76 -5.86 8.03
N ASN A 119 -7.73 -6.45 6.86
CA ASN A 119 -8.59 -7.58 6.50
C ASN A 119 -7.84 -8.89 6.26
N ALA A 120 -6.55 -8.94 6.55
CA ALA A 120 -5.71 -10.13 6.44
C ALA A 120 -5.81 -10.80 5.04
N GLN A 121 -5.84 -9.98 3.99
CA GLN A 121 -5.82 -10.46 2.60
C GLN A 121 -4.44 -10.26 2.01
N ASN A 122 -4.03 -11.17 1.14
CA ASN A 122 -2.67 -11.15 0.60
C ASN A 122 -2.58 -10.31 -0.67
N PRO A 123 -1.94 -9.11 -0.61
CA PRO A 123 -1.87 -8.20 -1.75
C PRO A 123 -0.87 -8.66 -2.82
N SER A 124 -0.13 -9.74 -2.58
CA SER A 124 0.72 -10.35 -3.60
C SER A 124 -0.08 -11.31 -4.50
N ASP A 125 -1.30 -11.68 -4.12
CA ASP A 125 -2.13 -12.57 -4.92
C ASP A 125 -2.93 -11.78 -5.95
N GLU A 126 -2.87 -12.21 -7.19
CA GLU A 126 -3.58 -11.57 -8.30
C GLU A 126 -5.09 -11.55 -8.07
N SER A 127 -5.63 -12.63 -7.51
CA SER A 127 -7.06 -12.71 -7.21
C SER A 127 -7.51 -11.64 -6.23
N THR A 128 -6.68 -11.34 -5.22
CA THR A 128 -6.95 -10.26 -4.28
C THR A 128 -7.01 -8.92 -4.99
N LEU A 129 -6.01 -8.64 -5.82
CA LEU A 129 -5.92 -7.35 -6.53
C LEU A 129 -7.07 -7.18 -7.52
N THR A 130 -7.44 -8.23 -8.24
CA THR A 130 -8.55 -8.20 -9.19
C THR A 130 -9.87 -7.91 -8.47
N SER A 131 -10.11 -8.60 -7.35
CA SER A 131 -11.32 -8.38 -6.55
C SER A 131 -11.40 -6.93 -6.04
N LEU A 132 -10.28 -6.38 -5.57
CA LEU A 132 -10.25 -4.99 -5.10
C LEU A 132 -10.51 -4.01 -6.25
N ALA A 133 -9.93 -4.28 -7.41
CA ALA A 133 -10.14 -3.42 -8.59
C ALA A 133 -11.61 -3.39 -8.98
N GLU A 134 -12.28 -4.54 -8.97
CA GLU A 134 -13.71 -4.61 -9.26
C GLU A 134 -14.52 -3.78 -8.26
N LYS A 135 -14.18 -3.84 -6.98
CA LYS A 135 -14.89 -3.10 -5.93
C LYS A 135 -14.80 -1.60 -6.09
N ILE A 136 -13.72 -1.09 -6.66
CA ILE A 136 -13.58 0.35 -6.91
C ILE A 136 -14.04 0.75 -8.31
N GLY A 137 -14.61 -0.18 -9.07
CA GLY A 137 -15.21 0.09 -10.36
C GLY A 137 -14.27 -0.04 -11.56
N LEU A 138 -13.17 -0.75 -11.42
CA LEU A 138 -12.28 -1.07 -12.54
C LEU A 138 -12.67 -2.42 -13.15
N ASN A 139 -12.47 -2.54 -14.46
CA ASN A 139 -12.72 -3.79 -15.16
C ASN A 139 -11.47 -4.67 -15.23
#